data_7fd42619d422819a30e1ef312484c4e9
#
_entry.id   7fd42619d422819a30e1ef312484c4e9
#
_cell.length_a   1.000
_cell.length_b   1.000
_cell.length_c   1.000
_cell.angle_alpha   90.00
_cell.angle_beta   90.00
_cell.angle_gamma   90.00
#
_symmetry.space_group_name_H-M   'P 1'
#
loop_
_entity.id
_entity.type
_entity.pdbx_description
1 polymer ?
#
loop_
_entity_poly.entity_id
_entity_poly.type
_entity_poly.pdbx_seq_one_letter_code
_entity_poly.pdbx_strand_id
1 'polypeptide(L)'
;MNKLKLMTIIGTRPEIIRLSAVIKKCDVYFDQILVHTGQNYDYNLNQVFFEDLGLRAPDFYLDAVGKDLGETIGNIIAKSYSLMVEQKPDALLILGDTNSCLSAIAAKRLHIPIFHMEADRKSTRLNSSHWLQSRMPSSA
;
A
#
# COMPACT_ATOMS: atom_id res chain seq x y z
N MET A 1 19.06 16.33 -5.96
CA MET A 1 18.36 16.23 -4.70
C MET A 1 17.65 14.92 -4.58
N ASN A 2 17.93 14.23 -3.54
CA ASN A 2 17.33 12.91 -3.37
C ASN A 2 15.91 13.00 -2.86
N LYS A 3 15.03 12.26 -3.48
CA LYS A 3 13.67 12.20 -3.03
C LYS A 3 13.56 11.09 -2.01
N LEU A 4 12.61 11.23 -1.11
CA LEU A 4 12.32 10.17 -0.18
C LEU A 4 11.71 9.00 -0.95
N LYS A 5 12.03 7.81 -0.54
CA LYS A 5 11.53 6.61 -1.19
C LYS A 5 10.24 6.18 -0.52
N LEU A 6 9.15 6.20 -1.27
CA LEU A 6 7.84 5.88 -0.74
C LEU A 6 7.34 4.59 -1.38
N MET A 7 6.96 3.61 -0.57
CA MET A 7 6.37 2.39 -1.10
C MET A 7 4.85 2.49 -0.96
N THR A 8 4.13 2.35 -2.07
CA THR A 8 2.69 2.38 -2.08
C THR A 8 2.19 1.00 -2.44
N ILE A 9 1.37 0.39 -1.60
CA ILE A 9 0.88 -0.97 -1.84
C ILE A 9 -0.61 -0.93 -2.11
N ILE A 10 -1.02 -1.49 -3.24
CA ILE A 10 -2.40 -1.52 -3.67
C ILE A 10 -2.77 -2.95 -4.04
N GLY A 11 -4.04 -3.25 -4.05
CA GLY A 11 -4.46 -4.62 -4.37
C GLY A 11 -5.81 -4.73 -5.04
N THR A 12 -6.72 -3.78 -4.79
CA THR A 12 -8.06 -3.87 -5.37
C THR A 12 -8.34 -2.65 -6.22
N ARG A 13 -9.33 -2.78 -7.10
CA ARG A 13 -9.68 -1.64 -7.96
C ARG A 13 -10.16 -0.44 -7.17
N PRO A 14 -10.99 -0.60 -6.14
CA PRO A 14 -11.39 0.57 -5.36
C PRO A 14 -10.20 1.31 -4.76
N GLU A 15 -9.18 0.59 -4.29
CA GLU A 15 -8.00 1.23 -3.75
C GLU A 15 -7.29 2.03 -4.83
N ILE A 16 -7.16 1.43 -6.00
CA ILE A 16 -6.46 2.08 -7.11
C ILE A 16 -7.20 3.33 -7.54
N ILE A 17 -8.52 3.25 -7.63
CA ILE A 17 -9.31 4.41 -8.01
C ILE A 17 -9.15 5.53 -7.01
N ARG A 18 -9.27 5.21 -5.73
CA ARG A 18 -9.19 6.24 -4.69
C ARG A 18 -7.81 6.85 -4.60
N LEU A 19 -6.79 6.05 -4.81
CA LEU A 19 -5.43 6.54 -4.72
C LEU A 19 -4.86 7.07 -6.02
N SER A 20 -5.61 7.01 -7.12
CA SER A 20 -5.04 7.35 -8.42
C SER A 20 -4.39 8.74 -8.43
N ALA A 21 -5.06 9.75 -7.92
CA ALA A 21 -4.50 11.09 -7.91
C ALA A 21 -3.29 11.18 -6.98
N VAL A 22 -3.36 10.47 -5.85
CA VAL A 22 -2.27 10.48 -4.88
C VAL A 22 -1.05 9.78 -5.47
N ILE A 23 -1.27 8.64 -6.15
CA ILE A 23 -0.17 7.91 -6.78
C ILE A 23 0.55 8.80 -7.80
N LYS A 24 -0.22 9.53 -8.63
CA LYS A 24 0.39 10.39 -9.60
C LYS A 24 1.19 11.51 -8.94
N LYS A 25 0.64 12.07 -7.87
CA LYS A 25 1.31 13.14 -7.18
C LYS A 25 2.59 12.62 -6.51
N CYS A 26 2.51 11.43 -5.97
CA CYS A 26 3.68 10.83 -5.32
C CYS A 26 4.79 10.53 -6.32
N ASP A 27 4.44 10.24 -7.56
CA ASP A 27 5.47 10.02 -8.58
C ASP A 27 6.25 11.31 -8.84
N VAL A 28 5.63 12.46 -8.61
CA VAL A 28 6.29 13.73 -8.83
C VAL A 28 7.18 14.10 -7.65
N TYR A 29 6.68 13.91 -6.45
CA TYR A 29 7.37 14.37 -5.25
C TYR A 29 8.24 13.34 -4.54
N PHE A 30 8.02 12.07 -4.80
CA PHE A 30 8.76 11.01 -4.13
C PHE A 30 9.34 10.05 -5.16
N ASP A 31 10.31 9.26 -4.71
CA ASP A 31 10.78 8.14 -5.50
C ASP A 31 9.83 7.01 -5.11
N GLN A 32 8.74 6.90 -5.84
CA GLN A 32 7.67 5.98 -5.45
C GLN A 32 7.88 4.59 -6.02
N ILE A 33 7.76 3.59 -5.15
CA ILE A 33 7.77 2.19 -5.54
C ILE A 33 6.32 1.74 -5.46
N LEU A 34 5.73 1.44 -6.59
CA LEU A 34 4.32 1.04 -6.64
C LEU A 34 4.24 -0.48 -6.65
N VAL A 35 3.57 -1.04 -5.65
CA VAL A 35 3.50 -2.48 -5.46
C VAL A 35 2.06 -2.96 -5.53
N HIS A 36 1.81 -4.02 -6.28
CA HIS A 36 0.50 -4.63 -6.39
C HIS A 36 0.55 -5.97 -5.67
N THR A 37 -0.48 -6.30 -4.89
CA THR A 37 -0.47 -7.56 -4.14
C THR A 37 -0.78 -8.77 -5.01
N GLY A 38 -1.33 -8.56 -6.20
CA GLY A 38 -1.70 -9.65 -7.10
C GLY A 38 -0.54 -10.15 -7.94
N GLN A 39 -0.89 -10.83 -9.01
CA GLN A 39 0.10 -11.45 -9.88
C GLN A 39 0.34 -10.62 -11.11
N ASN A 40 1.51 -10.78 -11.67
CA ASN A 40 1.89 -10.05 -12.84
C ASN A 40 0.90 -10.21 -13.99
N TYR A 41 0.39 -11.41 -14.18
CA TYR A 41 -0.54 -11.59 -15.31
C TYR A 41 -1.84 -10.83 -15.08
N ASP A 42 -2.13 -10.43 -13.84
CA ASP A 42 -3.35 -9.68 -13.59
C ASP A 42 -3.25 -8.30 -14.22
N TYR A 43 -2.06 -7.81 -14.44
CA TYR A 43 -1.89 -6.51 -15.06
C TYR A 43 -2.49 -6.52 -16.47
N ASN A 44 -2.33 -7.64 -17.19
CA ASN A 44 -2.86 -7.71 -18.55
C ASN A 44 -4.37 -7.51 -18.54
N LEU A 45 -5.04 -8.00 -17.50
CA LEU A 45 -6.48 -7.85 -17.39
C LEU A 45 -6.85 -6.45 -16.94
N ASN A 46 -5.93 -5.78 -16.26
CA ASN A 46 -6.19 -4.47 -15.70
C ASN A 46 -5.48 -3.34 -16.42
N GLN A 47 -4.76 -3.65 -17.49
CA GLN A 47 -3.97 -2.65 -18.19
C GLN A 47 -4.80 -1.47 -18.65
N VAL A 48 -5.94 -1.74 -19.27
CA VAL A 48 -6.79 -0.66 -19.75
C VAL A 48 -7.26 0.19 -18.58
N PHE A 49 -7.55 -0.46 -17.46
CA PHE A 49 -8.01 0.22 -16.27
C PHE A 49 -6.94 1.18 -15.74
N PHE A 50 -5.69 0.73 -15.69
CA PHE A 50 -4.60 1.59 -15.25
C PHE A 50 -4.40 2.74 -16.24
N GLU A 51 -4.47 2.46 -17.53
CA GLU A 51 -4.29 3.48 -18.54
C GLU A 51 -5.39 4.52 -18.47
N ASP A 52 -6.63 4.08 -18.23
CA ASP A 52 -7.74 5.00 -18.14
C ASP A 52 -7.57 5.96 -16.95
N LEU A 53 -6.92 5.52 -15.90
CA LEU A 53 -6.67 6.36 -14.74
C LEU A 53 -5.39 7.17 -14.90
N GLY A 54 -4.66 6.95 -15.97
CA GLY A 54 -3.41 7.67 -16.20
C GLY A 54 -2.28 7.19 -15.30
N LEU A 55 -2.35 5.94 -14.86
CA LEU A 55 -1.35 5.39 -13.97
C LEU A 55 -0.37 4.50 -14.71
N ARG A 56 0.87 4.50 -14.24
CA ARG A 56 1.87 3.60 -14.80
C ARG A 56 1.72 2.22 -14.18
N ALA A 57 2.35 1.25 -14.77
CA ALA A 57 2.30 -0.10 -14.24
C ALA A 57 3.03 -0.19 -12.90
N PRO A 58 2.61 -1.11 -12.04
CA PRO A 58 3.31 -1.32 -10.79
C PRO A 58 4.74 -1.76 -11.01
N ASP A 59 5.61 -1.41 -10.08
CA ASP A 59 7.01 -1.81 -10.16
C ASP A 59 7.20 -3.25 -9.72
N PHE A 60 6.39 -3.72 -8.78
CA PHE A 60 6.48 -5.07 -8.25
C PHE A 60 5.11 -5.68 -8.06
N TYR A 61 5.03 -6.99 -8.18
CA TYR A 61 3.83 -7.76 -7.89
C TYR A 61 4.19 -8.76 -6.81
N LEU A 62 3.47 -8.75 -5.70
CA LEU A 62 3.77 -9.65 -4.60
C LEU A 62 3.32 -11.08 -4.87
N ASP A 63 2.35 -11.25 -5.78
CA ASP A 63 1.82 -12.57 -6.08
C ASP A 63 1.40 -13.23 -4.77
N ALA A 64 0.64 -12.51 -3.99
CA ALA A 64 0.30 -12.94 -2.65
C ALA A 64 -0.95 -13.78 -2.51
N VAL A 65 -1.77 -13.86 -3.57
CA VAL A 65 -3.00 -14.61 -3.50
C VAL A 65 -2.70 -16.09 -3.32
N GLY A 66 -3.23 -16.66 -2.25
CA GLY A 66 -3.00 -18.07 -1.96
C GLY A 66 -4.24 -18.88 -2.19
N LYS A 67 -4.23 -20.12 -1.73
CA LYS A 67 -5.36 -21.00 -1.92
C LYS A 67 -6.55 -20.66 -1.04
N ASP A 68 -6.31 -19.92 0.03
CA ASP A 68 -7.38 -19.45 0.89
C ASP A 68 -6.97 -18.13 1.50
N LEU A 69 -7.86 -17.54 2.27
CA LEU A 69 -7.61 -16.23 2.86
C LEU A 69 -6.42 -16.26 3.82
N GLY A 70 -6.30 -17.33 4.58
CA GLY A 70 -5.19 -17.43 5.53
C GLY A 70 -3.85 -17.41 4.83
N GLU A 71 -3.72 -18.14 3.75
CA GLU A 71 -2.48 -18.17 3.01
C GLU A 71 -2.22 -16.81 2.37
N THR A 72 -3.26 -16.18 1.85
CA THR A 72 -3.10 -14.85 1.26
C THR A 72 -2.61 -13.85 2.30
N ILE A 73 -3.18 -13.89 3.50
CA ILE A 73 -2.76 -12.99 4.57
C ILE A 73 -1.29 -13.21 4.90
N GLY A 74 -0.90 -14.45 5.06
CA GLY A 74 0.49 -14.77 5.38
C GLY A 74 1.44 -14.34 4.26
N ASN A 75 1.01 -14.55 3.01
CA ASN A 75 1.84 -14.19 1.88
C ASN A 75 2.03 -12.68 1.77
N ILE A 76 0.99 -11.90 2.04
CA ILE A 76 1.11 -10.45 1.98
C ILE A 76 2.14 -9.98 2.99
N ILE A 77 2.05 -10.48 4.21
CA ILE A 77 2.99 -10.08 5.25
C ILE A 77 4.41 -10.52 4.91
N ALA A 78 4.57 -11.77 4.53
CA ALA A 78 5.90 -12.31 4.24
C ALA A 78 6.55 -11.63 3.04
N LYS A 79 5.80 -11.50 1.98
CA LYS A 79 6.38 -10.95 0.75
C LYS A 79 6.60 -9.46 0.83
N SER A 80 5.72 -8.73 1.51
CA SER A 80 5.94 -7.31 1.68
C SER A 80 7.13 -7.07 2.61
N TYR A 81 7.31 -7.91 3.62
CA TYR A 81 8.46 -7.79 4.51
C TYR A 81 9.76 -7.96 3.71
N SER A 82 9.83 -8.99 2.89
CA SER A 82 11.03 -9.23 2.09
C SER A 82 11.31 -8.09 1.13
N LEU A 83 10.26 -7.57 0.51
CA LEU A 83 10.42 -6.47 -0.42
C LEU A 83 10.89 -5.20 0.29
N MET A 84 10.36 -4.93 1.47
CA MET A 84 10.76 -3.77 2.24
C MET A 84 12.22 -3.86 2.70
N VAL A 85 12.66 -5.06 3.06
CA VAL A 85 14.06 -5.26 3.45
C VAL A 85 14.95 -4.99 2.24
N GLU A 86 14.53 -5.42 1.07
CA GLU A 86 15.32 -5.24 -0.13
C GLU A 86 15.32 -3.80 -0.62
N GLN A 87 14.16 -3.17 -0.67
CA GLN A 87 14.03 -1.83 -1.23
C GLN A 87 14.30 -0.72 -0.22
N LYS A 88 14.15 -1.00 1.06
CA LYS A 88 14.41 -0.02 2.13
C LYS A 88 13.68 1.31 1.91
N PRO A 89 12.36 1.29 1.84
CA PRO A 89 11.63 2.55 1.64
C PRO A 89 11.69 3.40 2.90
N ASP A 90 11.55 4.70 2.73
CA ASP A 90 11.52 5.63 3.84
C ASP A 90 10.13 5.71 4.46
N ALA A 91 9.11 5.32 3.72
CA ALA A 91 7.75 5.34 4.22
C ALA A 91 6.88 4.37 3.42
N LEU A 92 5.76 3.95 4.02
CA LEU A 92 4.78 3.08 3.38
C LEU A 92 3.45 3.81 3.30
N LEU A 93 2.80 3.76 2.15
CA LEU A 93 1.47 4.33 1.97
C LEU A 93 0.49 3.20 1.65
N ILE A 94 -0.59 3.11 2.43
CA ILE A 94 -1.64 2.13 2.20
C ILE A 94 -2.99 2.78 2.40
N LEU A 95 -4.03 2.14 1.88
CA LEU A 95 -5.38 2.69 1.93
C LEU A 95 -6.36 1.73 2.56
N GLY A 96 -7.23 2.26 3.41
CA GLY A 96 -8.39 1.52 3.88
C GLY A 96 -8.09 0.36 4.78
N ASP A 97 -8.97 -0.62 4.72
CA ASP A 97 -8.86 -1.79 5.57
C ASP A 97 -8.86 -3.07 4.76
N THR A 98 -8.35 -3.02 3.55
CA THR A 98 -8.27 -4.20 2.72
C THR A 98 -7.04 -5.00 3.08
N ASN A 99 -6.88 -6.15 2.40
CA ASN A 99 -5.76 -7.02 2.71
C ASN A 99 -4.38 -6.37 2.50
N SER A 100 -4.29 -5.39 1.62
CA SER A 100 -3.00 -4.73 1.42
C SER A 100 -2.54 -4.01 2.68
N CYS A 101 -3.45 -3.68 3.60
CA CYS A 101 -3.07 -3.03 4.84
C CYS A 101 -2.27 -3.95 5.76
N LEU A 102 -2.31 -5.24 5.50
CA LEU A 102 -1.55 -6.18 6.33
C LEU A 102 -0.04 -5.95 6.18
N SER A 103 0.37 -5.28 5.11
CA SER A 103 1.77 -4.95 4.95
C SER A 103 2.24 -3.97 6.03
N ALA A 104 1.32 -3.32 6.73
CA ALA A 104 1.69 -2.44 7.83
C ALA A 104 2.39 -3.21 8.94
N ILE A 105 2.07 -4.49 9.10
CA ILE A 105 2.72 -5.31 10.10
C ILE A 105 4.21 -5.41 9.80
N ALA A 106 4.56 -5.63 8.53
CA ALA A 106 5.94 -5.71 8.12
C ALA A 106 6.65 -4.37 8.32
N ALA A 107 5.99 -3.30 7.92
CA ALA A 107 6.59 -1.97 8.03
C ALA A 107 6.84 -1.60 9.48
N LYS A 108 5.91 -1.95 10.36
CA LYS A 108 6.07 -1.63 11.75
C LYS A 108 7.25 -2.38 12.35
N ARG A 109 7.43 -3.64 11.96
CA ARG A 109 8.54 -4.42 12.46
C ARG A 109 9.88 -3.88 11.97
N LEU A 110 9.87 -3.22 10.83
CA LEU A 110 11.09 -2.67 10.25
C LEU A 110 11.26 -1.18 10.58
N HIS A 111 10.36 -0.65 11.41
CA HIS A 111 10.40 0.76 11.83
C HIS A 111 10.26 1.72 10.65
N ILE A 112 9.45 1.34 9.67
CA ILE A 112 9.18 2.20 8.53
C ILE A 112 7.90 2.97 8.83
N PRO A 113 7.90 4.29 8.74
CA PRO A 113 6.69 5.09 8.98
C PRO A 113 5.57 4.69 8.04
N ILE A 114 4.36 4.64 8.56
CA ILE A 114 3.19 4.20 7.80
C ILE A 114 2.21 5.34 7.67
N PHE A 115 1.78 5.60 6.43
CA PHE A 115 0.72 6.57 6.16
C PHE A 115 -0.48 5.77 5.69
N HIS A 116 -1.48 5.67 6.55
CA HIS A 116 -2.63 4.83 6.31
C HIS A 116 -3.83 5.71 5.99
N MET A 117 -4.16 5.84 4.71
CA MET A 117 -5.24 6.71 4.29
C MET A 117 -6.59 6.03 4.40
N GLU A 118 -7.60 6.79 4.76
CA GLU A 118 -8.98 6.29 4.91
C GLU A 118 -9.12 5.11 5.85
N ALA A 119 -8.24 5.01 6.81
CA ALA A 119 -8.35 3.96 7.79
C ALA A 119 -9.48 4.33 8.74
N ASP A 120 -10.38 3.40 9.00
CA ASP A 120 -11.42 3.63 9.99
C ASP A 120 -12.27 4.87 9.72
N ARG A 121 -12.75 5.01 8.51
CA ARG A 121 -13.54 6.17 8.18
C ARG A 121 -14.75 6.36 9.05
N LYS A 122 -15.42 5.28 9.40
CA LYS A 122 -16.63 5.39 10.20
C LYS A 122 -16.31 5.94 11.56
N SER A 123 -15.29 5.43 12.19
CA SER A 123 -14.93 5.88 13.49
C SER A 123 -14.51 7.32 13.44
N THR A 124 -13.85 7.68 12.40
CA THR A 124 -13.36 9.02 12.27
C THR A 124 -14.49 10.00 12.40
N ARG A 125 -15.63 9.67 11.84
CA ARG A 125 -16.72 10.57 11.93
C ARG A 125 -17.20 10.74 13.33
N LEU A 126 -17.02 9.75 14.16
CA LEU A 126 -17.52 9.80 15.48
C LEU A 126 -16.58 10.52 16.39
N ASN A 127 -15.48 10.01 16.59
CA ASN A 127 -14.60 10.63 17.52
C ASN A 127 -13.27 10.14 17.34
N SER A 128 -13.13 9.26 16.47
CA SER A 128 -11.92 8.60 16.45
C SER A 128 -10.87 9.28 15.78
N SER A 129 -11.10 10.40 15.31
CA SER A 129 -10.00 11.05 14.69
C SER A 129 -8.89 11.11 15.67
N HIS A 130 -9.21 11.37 16.91
CA HIS A 130 -8.13 11.48 17.84
C HIS A 130 -7.53 10.11 18.06
N TRP A 131 -8.32 9.09 17.90
CA TRP A 131 -7.83 7.78 18.10
C TRP A 131 -6.83 7.44 17.02
N LEU A 132 -7.10 7.86 15.83
CA LEU A 132 -6.20 7.59 14.79
C LEU A 132 -4.88 8.22 15.00
N GLN A 133 -4.85 9.45 15.30
CA GLN A 133 -3.59 10.04 15.45
C GLN A 133 -2.90 9.55 16.61
N SER A 134 -3.57 9.23 17.62
CA SER A 134 -2.85 8.81 18.77
C SER A 134 -2.16 7.55 18.43
N ARG A 135 -2.77 6.68 17.66
CA ARG A 135 -2.17 5.49 17.43
C ARG A 135 -1.21 5.55 16.38
N MET A 136 -1.39 6.37 15.48
CA MET A 136 -0.49 6.46 14.51
C MET A 136 0.79 6.82 14.93
N PRO A 137 0.95 7.81 15.59
CA PRO A 137 2.24 8.21 15.98
C PRO A 137 2.78 7.21 16.83
N SER A 138 1.93 6.71 17.56
CA SER A 138 2.43 5.84 18.49
C SER A 138 2.87 4.72 17.80
N SER A 139 2.37 4.57 16.78
CA SER A 139 2.76 3.50 16.13
C SER A 139 4.10 3.59 16.02
N ALA A 140 4.40 4.62 16.24
CA ALA A 140 5.74 4.68 16.18
C ALA A 140 6.23 3.87 17.15
#